data_c6156da8e533f470eacaebdbb604558f
#
_entry.id   c6156da8e533f470eacaebdbb604558f
#
_cell.length_a   1.000
_cell.length_b   1.000
_cell.length_c   1.000
_cell.angle_alpha   90.00
_cell.angle_beta   90.00
_cell.angle_gamma   90.00
#
_symmetry.space_group_name_H-M   'P 1'
#
loop_
_entity.id
_entity.type
_entity.pdbx_description
1 polymer ?
#
loop_
_entity_poly.entity_id
_entity_poly.type
_entity_poly.pdbx_seq_one_letter_code
_entity_poly.pdbx_strand_id
1 'polypeptide(L)'
;MYCPAILVLVIMVYPFFYTAMSAFKTPEEFVSKPQFALPDGFYLGNIKYVLLESDIPRYFLNSLIILICVLIPVLLLGSMAAFAICKIKFKGQKFILSYFLMGLMIPLQVCLIPLYLTFGKLHLTDSMIGVILPQIAFDFPYTIYLFTNFFKAK
;
A
#
# COMPACT_ATOMS: atom_id res chain seq x y z
N MET A 1 15.20 20.64 -23.63
CA MET A 1 15.37 19.67 -22.52
C MET A 1 14.06 19.27 -21.81
N TYR A 2 13.02 20.12 -21.80
CA TYR A 2 11.76 19.84 -21.08
C TYR A 2 10.71 19.08 -21.89
N CYS A 3 10.77 19.06 -23.23
CA CYS A 3 9.77 18.39 -24.06
C CYS A 3 9.51 16.91 -23.72
N PRO A 4 10.54 16.05 -23.54
CA PRO A 4 10.29 14.67 -23.16
C PRO A 4 9.69 14.53 -21.75
N ALA A 5 10.06 15.41 -20.82
CA ALA A 5 9.50 15.40 -19.46
C ALA A 5 8.01 15.81 -19.45
N ILE A 6 7.63 16.80 -20.26
CA ILE A 6 6.23 17.20 -20.42
C ILE A 6 5.41 16.09 -21.07
N LEU A 7 5.94 15.41 -22.08
CA LEU A 7 5.26 14.28 -22.72
C LEU A 7 4.97 13.16 -21.71
N VAL A 8 5.98 12.77 -20.92
CA VAL A 8 5.83 11.75 -19.87
C VAL A 8 4.81 12.19 -18.84
N LEU A 9 4.85 13.45 -18.41
CA LEU A 9 3.89 14.00 -17.46
C LEU A 9 2.44 13.90 -17.98
N VAL A 10 2.21 14.29 -19.24
CA VAL A 10 0.87 14.23 -19.86
C VAL A 10 0.37 12.78 -19.91
N ILE A 11 1.23 11.84 -20.34
CA ILE A 11 0.88 10.41 -20.38
C ILE A 11 0.54 9.88 -18.99
N MET A 12 1.29 10.28 -17.95
CA MET A 12 1.05 9.83 -16.57
C MET A 12 -0.19 10.46 -15.95
N VAL A 13 -0.48 11.73 -16.21
CA VAL A 13 -1.62 12.45 -15.62
C VAL A 13 -2.94 12.11 -16.33
N TYR A 14 -2.87 11.78 -17.63
CA TYR A 14 -4.05 11.52 -18.43
C TYR A 14 -5.03 10.49 -17.85
N PRO A 15 -4.62 9.29 -17.39
CA PRO A 15 -5.56 8.30 -16.83
C PRO A 15 -6.27 8.79 -15.57
N PHE A 16 -5.61 9.59 -14.74
CA PHE A 16 -6.24 10.20 -13.56
C PHE A 16 -7.27 11.25 -13.96
N PHE A 17 -6.93 12.10 -14.91
CA PHE A 17 -7.87 13.09 -15.46
C PHE A 17 -9.07 12.41 -16.09
N TYR A 18 -8.85 11.38 -16.93
CA TYR A 18 -9.92 10.60 -17.54
C TYR A 18 -10.86 9.96 -16.50
N THR A 19 -10.30 9.34 -15.48
CA THR A 19 -11.08 8.72 -14.39
C THR A 19 -11.92 9.75 -13.65
N ALA A 20 -11.31 10.90 -13.31
CA ALA A 20 -12.01 11.99 -12.62
C ALA A 20 -13.16 12.54 -13.47
N MET A 21 -12.94 12.77 -14.76
CA MET A 21 -13.98 13.27 -15.66
C MET A 21 -15.08 12.23 -15.89
N SER A 22 -14.71 10.95 -16.00
CA SER A 22 -15.65 9.85 -16.20
C SER A 22 -16.60 9.65 -15.00
N ALA A 23 -16.14 9.99 -13.79
CA ALA A 23 -16.99 9.92 -12.59
C ALA A 23 -18.21 10.85 -12.65
N PHE A 24 -18.15 11.90 -13.46
CA PHE A 24 -19.24 12.86 -13.66
C PHE A 24 -20.10 12.60 -14.91
N LYS A 25 -19.78 11.57 -15.71
CA LYS A 25 -20.60 11.17 -16.88
C LYS A 25 -21.79 10.34 -16.45
N THR A 26 -22.92 10.51 -17.15
CA THR A 26 -24.03 9.57 -17.04
C THR A 26 -23.64 8.21 -17.66
N PRO A 27 -24.30 7.08 -17.29
CA PRO A 27 -24.06 5.79 -17.92
C PRO A 27 -24.24 5.82 -19.45
N GLU A 28 -25.18 6.61 -19.94
CA GLU A 28 -25.44 6.78 -21.39
C GLU A 28 -24.31 7.54 -22.09
N GLU A 29 -23.82 8.63 -21.49
CA GLU A 29 -22.68 9.37 -22.01
C GLU A 29 -21.40 8.54 -22.03
N PHE A 30 -21.21 7.70 -21.02
CA PHE A 30 -20.03 6.83 -20.93
C PHE A 30 -19.94 5.83 -22.08
N VAL A 31 -21.11 5.33 -22.56
CA VAL A 31 -21.19 4.37 -23.66
C VAL A 31 -21.27 5.03 -25.01
N SER A 32 -22.00 6.17 -25.13
CA SER A 32 -22.30 6.80 -26.43
C SER A 32 -21.24 7.78 -26.92
N LYS A 33 -20.47 8.38 -26.01
CA LYS A 33 -19.47 9.39 -26.35
C LYS A 33 -18.05 8.81 -26.51
N PRO A 34 -17.21 9.46 -27.32
CA PRO A 34 -15.78 9.14 -27.39
C PRO A 34 -15.14 9.19 -26.00
N GLN A 35 -14.15 8.32 -25.77
CA GLN A 35 -13.45 8.25 -24.48
C GLN A 35 -12.87 9.59 -24.00
N PHE A 36 -12.42 10.44 -24.93
CA PHE A 36 -11.84 11.75 -24.63
C PHE A 36 -12.87 12.88 -24.44
N ALA A 37 -14.16 12.60 -24.67
CA ALA A 37 -15.18 13.61 -24.50
C ALA A 37 -15.35 13.97 -23.01
N LEU A 38 -15.50 15.26 -22.75
CA LEU A 38 -15.85 15.76 -21.42
C LEU A 38 -17.33 15.44 -21.11
N PRO A 39 -17.71 15.37 -19.83
CA PRO A 39 -19.12 15.24 -19.45
C PRO A 39 -19.91 16.49 -19.86
N ASP A 40 -21.17 16.32 -20.26
CA ASP A 40 -22.07 17.45 -20.58
C ASP A 40 -22.48 18.24 -19.35
N GLY A 41 -22.38 17.60 -18.17
CA GLY A 41 -22.72 18.19 -16.87
C GLY A 41 -22.06 17.43 -15.72
N PHE A 42 -22.32 17.90 -14.49
CA PHE A 42 -21.83 17.21 -13.29
C PHE A 42 -22.89 16.23 -12.78
N TYR A 43 -22.87 15.01 -13.31
CA TYR A 43 -23.74 13.94 -12.83
C TYR A 43 -23.18 13.32 -11.54
N LEU A 44 -23.82 13.61 -10.41
CA LEU A 44 -23.40 13.11 -9.09
C LEU A 44 -23.98 11.75 -8.72
N GLY A 45 -24.78 11.14 -9.60
CA GLY A 45 -25.41 9.84 -9.36
C GLY A 45 -24.39 8.72 -9.12
N ASN A 46 -23.28 8.71 -9.84
CA ASN A 46 -22.22 7.72 -9.64
C ASN A 46 -21.59 7.84 -8.25
N ILE A 47 -21.33 9.07 -7.77
CA ILE A 47 -20.75 9.30 -6.46
C ILE A 47 -21.75 8.90 -5.38
N LYS A 48 -23.03 9.26 -5.55
CA LYS A 48 -24.10 8.87 -4.62
C LYS A 48 -24.21 7.35 -4.53
N TYR A 49 -24.23 6.66 -5.67
CA TYR A 49 -24.25 5.20 -5.73
C TYR A 49 -23.09 4.57 -4.97
N VAL A 50 -21.85 5.05 -5.24
CA VAL A 50 -20.64 4.54 -4.58
C VAL A 50 -20.69 4.72 -3.07
N LEU A 51 -21.18 5.87 -2.59
CA LEU A 51 -21.16 6.20 -1.16
C LEU A 51 -22.34 5.56 -0.39
N LEU A 52 -23.50 5.40 -1.01
CA LEU A 52 -24.73 5.02 -0.30
C LEU A 52 -25.24 3.63 -0.65
N GLU A 53 -24.93 3.12 -1.85
CA GLU A 53 -25.54 1.90 -2.37
C GLU A 53 -24.52 0.78 -2.63
N SER A 54 -23.20 1.09 -2.63
CA SER A 54 -22.15 0.11 -2.83
C SER A 54 -21.44 -0.27 -1.53
N ASP A 55 -20.66 -1.37 -1.57
CA ASP A 55 -19.82 -1.80 -0.45
C ASP A 55 -18.49 -1.02 -0.30
N ILE A 56 -18.23 -0.05 -1.15
CA ILE A 56 -16.95 0.70 -1.16
C ILE A 56 -16.66 1.39 0.18
N PRO A 57 -17.61 2.05 0.86
CA PRO A 57 -17.34 2.64 2.18
C PRO A 57 -16.89 1.60 3.21
N ARG A 58 -17.47 0.41 3.18
CA ARG A 58 -17.07 -0.72 4.05
C ARG A 58 -15.65 -1.18 3.72
N TYR A 59 -15.32 -1.34 2.44
CA TYR A 59 -13.96 -1.72 2.03
C TYR A 59 -12.93 -0.66 2.40
N PHE A 60 -13.30 0.62 2.27
CA PHE A 60 -12.45 1.72 2.70
C PHE A 60 -12.16 1.68 4.20
N LEU A 61 -13.19 1.46 5.03
CA LEU A 61 -13.02 1.30 6.48
C LEU A 61 -12.15 0.09 6.82
N ASN A 62 -12.35 -1.05 6.16
CA ASN A 62 -11.51 -2.22 6.35
C ASN A 62 -10.04 -1.93 6.01
N SER A 63 -9.79 -1.24 4.89
CA SER A 63 -8.43 -0.82 4.50
C SER A 63 -7.81 0.13 5.51
N LEU A 64 -8.59 1.05 6.08
CA LEU A 64 -8.12 1.98 7.11
C LEU A 64 -7.76 1.24 8.42
N ILE A 65 -8.56 0.27 8.82
CA ILE A 65 -8.28 -0.58 9.98
C ILE A 65 -6.99 -1.38 9.76
N ILE A 66 -6.85 -2.03 8.60
CA ILE A 66 -5.64 -2.78 8.25
C ILE A 66 -4.42 -1.85 8.27
N LEU A 67 -4.52 -0.67 7.64
CA LEU A 67 -3.44 0.32 7.62
C LEU A 67 -2.98 0.69 9.03
N ILE A 68 -3.89 1.03 9.93
CA ILE A 68 -3.58 1.41 11.32
C ILE A 68 -2.95 0.23 12.06
N CYS A 69 -3.53 -0.97 11.93
CA CYS A 69 -3.06 -2.18 12.58
C CYS A 69 -1.68 -2.65 12.08
N VAL A 70 -1.29 -2.31 10.87
CA VAL A 70 0.05 -2.56 10.32
C VAL A 70 1.01 -1.44 10.69
N LEU A 71 0.63 -0.19 10.44
CA LEU A 71 1.52 0.96 10.57
C LEU A 71 2.02 1.16 12.00
N ILE A 72 1.13 1.07 12.99
CA ILE A 72 1.50 1.30 14.40
C ILE A 72 2.55 0.28 14.88
N PRO A 73 2.35 -1.04 14.79
CA PRO A 73 3.37 -2.01 15.19
C PRO A 73 4.67 -1.88 14.39
N VAL A 74 4.59 -1.68 13.08
CA VAL A 74 5.76 -1.56 12.22
C VAL A 74 6.61 -0.36 12.62
N LEU A 75 6.01 0.81 12.82
CA LEU A 75 6.75 2.01 13.25
C LEU A 75 7.29 1.90 14.67
N LEU A 76 6.48 1.45 15.62
CA LEU A 76 6.91 1.34 17.02
C LEU A 76 8.01 0.30 17.18
N LEU A 77 7.73 -0.95 16.81
CA LEU A 77 8.69 -2.03 17.02
C LEU A 77 9.90 -1.89 16.09
N GLY A 78 9.71 -1.42 14.85
CA GLY A 78 10.78 -1.17 13.89
C GLY A 78 11.73 -0.07 14.35
N SER A 79 11.21 1.04 14.88
CA SER A 79 12.05 2.11 15.45
C SER A 79 12.78 1.67 16.71
N MET A 80 12.14 0.92 17.61
CA MET A 80 12.78 0.36 18.80
C MET A 80 13.90 -0.61 18.45
N ALA A 81 13.67 -1.52 17.49
CA ALA A 81 14.68 -2.46 17.01
C ALA A 81 15.86 -1.72 16.35
N ALA A 82 15.58 -0.76 15.48
CA ALA A 82 16.63 0.06 14.84
C ALA A 82 17.43 0.89 15.86
N PHE A 83 16.75 1.48 16.85
CA PHE A 83 17.42 2.20 17.94
C PHE A 83 18.35 1.27 18.73
N ALA A 84 17.87 0.10 19.14
CA ALA A 84 18.68 -0.88 19.85
C ALA A 84 19.91 -1.30 19.02
N ILE A 85 19.71 -1.59 17.73
CA ILE A 85 20.79 -1.93 16.80
C ILE A 85 21.81 -0.79 16.63
N CYS A 86 21.41 0.48 16.69
CA CYS A 86 22.31 1.60 16.44
C CYS A 86 22.97 2.16 17.68
N LYS A 87 22.25 2.23 18.79
CA LYS A 87 22.67 2.97 19.99
C LYS A 87 23.09 2.07 21.15
N ILE A 88 22.64 0.81 21.17
CA ILE A 88 23.00 -0.14 22.23
C ILE A 88 24.13 -1.04 21.72
N LYS A 89 25.28 -1.03 22.42
CA LYS A 89 26.41 -1.92 22.09
C LYS A 89 26.14 -3.32 22.66
N PHE A 90 25.95 -4.32 21.79
CA PHE A 90 25.82 -5.72 22.18
C PHE A 90 26.50 -6.66 21.18
N LYS A 91 26.85 -7.87 21.64
CA LYS A 91 27.46 -8.90 20.77
C LYS A 91 26.43 -9.38 19.73
N GLY A 92 26.84 -9.44 18.46
CA GLY A 92 25.97 -9.90 17.36
C GLY A 92 25.14 -8.79 16.68
N GLN A 93 25.30 -7.53 17.07
CA GLN A 93 24.57 -6.37 16.50
C GLN A 93 24.60 -6.35 14.96
N LYS A 94 25.77 -6.55 14.34
CA LYS A 94 25.91 -6.59 12.88
C LYS A 94 25.20 -7.79 12.25
N PHE A 95 25.24 -8.94 12.93
CA PHE A 95 24.56 -10.15 12.47
C PHE A 95 23.05 -9.96 12.47
N ILE A 96 22.49 -9.41 13.54
CA ILE A 96 21.05 -9.15 13.64
C ILE A 96 20.58 -8.16 12.56
N LEU A 97 21.34 -7.07 12.32
CA LEU A 97 21.04 -6.16 11.24
C LEU A 97 21.05 -6.87 9.87
N SER A 98 22.10 -7.65 9.61
CA SER A 98 22.20 -8.42 8.35
C SER A 98 21.05 -9.41 8.19
N TYR A 99 20.63 -10.07 9.28
CA TYR A 99 19.50 -10.99 9.28
C TYR A 99 18.19 -10.28 8.86
N PHE A 100 17.90 -9.10 9.40
CA PHE A 100 16.73 -8.33 8.95
C PHE A 100 16.87 -7.88 7.49
N LEU A 101 18.07 -7.43 7.08
CA LEU A 101 18.29 -7.01 5.69
C LEU A 101 18.14 -8.14 4.67
N MET A 102 18.45 -9.38 5.05
CA MET A 102 18.17 -10.55 4.19
C MET A 102 16.68 -10.72 3.91
N GLY A 103 15.80 -10.29 4.82
CA GLY A 103 14.36 -10.28 4.60
C GLY A 103 13.93 -9.41 3.41
N LEU A 104 14.68 -8.35 3.06
CA LEU A 104 14.41 -7.53 1.88
C LEU A 104 14.69 -8.26 0.55
N MET A 105 15.49 -9.32 0.58
CA MET A 105 15.83 -10.08 -0.61
C MET A 105 14.77 -11.13 -0.95
N ILE A 106 13.83 -11.39 -0.04
CA ILE A 106 12.77 -12.39 -0.25
C ILE A 106 11.62 -11.71 -0.99
N PRO A 107 11.35 -12.06 -2.26
CA PRO A 107 10.23 -11.48 -2.99
C PRO A 107 8.90 -12.00 -2.41
N LEU A 108 7.98 -11.08 -2.12
CA LEU A 108 6.65 -11.41 -1.57
C LEU A 108 5.93 -12.47 -2.43
N GLN A 109 6.09 -12.41 -3.75
CA GLN A 109 5.45 -13.31 -4.71
C GLN A 109 5.78 -14.77 -4.45
N VAL A 110 7.01 -15.07 -4.03
CA VAL A 110 7.44 -16.46 -3.72
C VAL A 110 6.78 -16.97 -2.45
N CYS A 111 6.44 -16.06 -1.53
CA CYS A 111 5.82 -16.40 -0.25
C CYS A 111 4.30 -16.56 -0.32
N LEU A 112 3.63 -16.12 -1.40
CA LEU A 112 2.16 -16.11 -1.48
C LEU A 112 1.54 -17.51 -1.31
N ILE A 113 2.06 -18.51 -2.02
CA ILE A 113 1.53 -19.89 -1.95
C ILE A 113 1.78 -20.51 -0.57
N PRO A 114 3.01 -20.51 -0.01
CA PRO A 114 3.25 -21.01 1.34
C PRO A 114 2.40 -20.29 2.41
N LEU A 115 2.23 -18.96 2.32
CA LEU A 115 1.41 -18.20 3.24
C LEU A 115 -0.06 -18.61 3.15
N TYR A 116 -0.60 -18.70 1.94
CA TYR A 116 -1.99 -19.12 1.74
C TYR A 116 -2.25 -20.51 2.35
N LEU A 117 -1.38 -21.47 2.09
CA LEU A 117 -1.49 -22.83 2.64
C LEU A 117 -1.37 -22.86 4.17
N THR A 118 -0.46 -22.06 4.73
CA THR A 118 -0.26 -21.98 6.18
C THR A 118 -1.48 -21.32 6.85
N PHE A 119 -1.96 -20.23 6.30
CA PHE A 119 -3.12 -19.52 6.85
C PHE A 119 -4.43 -20.28 6.64
N GLY A 120 -4.52 -21.10 5.57
CA GLY A 120 -5.63 -22.04 5.42
C GLY A 120 -5.71 -23.06 6.56
N LYS A 121 -4.56 -23.62 6.96
CA LYS A 121 -4.49 -24.54 8.11
C LYS A 121 -4.80 -23.86 9.44
N LEU A 122 -4.52 -22.57 9.56
CA LEU A 122 -4.80 -21.78 10.76
C LEU A 122 -6.19 -21.13 10.74
N HIS A 123 -7.01 -21.36 9.71
CA HIS A 123 -8.31 -20.73 9.49
C HIS A 123 -8.28 -19.19 9.49
N LEU A 124 -7.20 -18.62 8.94
CA LEU A 124 -6.95 -17.16 8.88
C LEU A 124 -7.09 -16.56 7.48
N THR A 125 -7.38 -17.36 6.43
CA THR A 125 -7.45 -16.90 5.04
C THR A 125 -8.48 -15.80 4.79
N ASP A 126 -9.65 -15.88 5.43
CA ASP A 126 -10.74 -14.90 5.26
C ASP A 126 -10.82 -13.92 6.44
N SER A 127 -9.67 -13.61 7.06
CA SER A 127 -9.62 -12.71 8.21
C SER A 127 -8.71 -11.51 7.97
N MET A 128 -9.00 -10.38 8.63
CA MET A 128 -8.11 -9.21 8.61
C MET A 128 -6.71 -9.56 9.17
N ILE A 129 -6.64 -10.45 10.15
CA ILE A 129 -5.36 -10.91 10.74
C ILE A 129 -4.51 -11.61 9.69
N GLY A 130 -5.13 -12.39 8.79
CA GLY A 130 -4.44 -13.06 7.68
C GLY A 130 -3.81 -12.08 6.69
N VAL A 131 -4.27 -10.84 6.62
CA VAL A 131 -3.67 -9.76 5.83
C VAL A 131 -2.65 -8.96 6.65
N ILE A 132 -2.98 -8.62 7.89
CA ILE A 132 -2.17 -7.75 8.76
C ILE A 132 -0.83 -8.39 9.12
N LEU A 133 -0.82 -9.66 9.53
CA LEU A 133 0.41 -10.33 9.99
C LEU A 133 1.50 -10.41 8.91
N PRO A 134 1.21 -10.86 7.66
CA PRO A 134 2.21 -10.86 6.61
C PRO A 134 2.72 -9.47 6.27
N GLN A 135 1.85 -8.47 6.20
CA GLN A 135 2.28 -7.09 5.90
C GLN A 135 3.25 -6.58 6.96
N ILE A 136 2.94 -6.75 8.26
CA ILE A 136 3.88 -6.40 9.34
C ILE A 136 5.21 -7.10 9.12
N ALA A 137 5.21 -8.41 8.85
CA ALA A 137 6.43 -9.19 8.69
C ALA A 137 7.29 -8.72 7.51
N PHE A 138 6.68 -8.37 6.37
CA PHE A 138 7.40 -7.90 5.18
C PHE A 138 7.85 -6.44 5.28
N ASP A 139 7.11 -5.57 5.99
CA ASP A 139 7.46 -4.17 6.16
C ASP A 139 8.55 -3.95 7.23
N PHE A 140 8.71 -4.91 8.15
CA PHE A 140 9.67 -4.81 9.25
C PHE A 140 11.13 -4.62 8.80
N PRO A 141 11.68 -5.45 7.89
CA PRO A 141 13.05 -5.31 7.41
C PRO A 141 13.34 -3.93 6.79
N TYR A 142 12.41 -3.44 5.99
CA TYR A 142 12.53 -2.12 5.36
C TYR A 142 12.51 -0.99 6.37
N THR A 143 11.60 -1.06 7.32
CA THR A 143 11.46 -0.06 8.39
C THR A 143 12.70 -0.01 9.28
N ILE A 144 13.25 -1.18 9.66
CA ILE A 144 14.51 -1.26 10.42
C ILE A 144 15.66 -0.66 9.61
N TYR A 145 15.74 -0.94 8.31
CA TYR A 145 16.75 -0.37 7.42
C TYR A 145 16.67 1.17 7.39
N LEU A 146 15.51 1.74 7.17
CA LEU A 146 15.29 3.18 7.13
C LEU A 146 15.67 3.85 8.45
N PHE A 147 15.15 3.37 9.57
CA PHE A 147 15.42 3.95 10.87
C PHE A 147 16.88 3.76 11.30
N THR A 148 17.51 2.63 10.94
CA THR A 148 18.94 2.41 11.20
C THR A 148 19.79 3.47 10.50
N ASN A 149 19.51 3.78 9.23
CA ASN A 149 20.21 4.82 8.49
C ASN A 149 19.97 6.21 9.09
N PHE A 150 18.72 6.50 9.47
CA PHE A 150 18.37 7.76 10.13
C PHE A 150 19.10 7.94 11.48
N PHE A 151 19.15 6.90 12.33
CA PHE A 151 19.82 6.96 13.63
C PHE A 151 21.34 6.95 13.54
N LYS A 152 21.93 6.45 12.44
CA LYS A 152 23.38 6.54 12.18
C LYS A 152 23.81 7.94 11.73
N ALA A 153 22.91 8.65 11.03
CA ALA A 153 23.21 9.99 10.51
C ALA A 153 23.17 11.08 11.59
N LYS A 154 22.59 10.77 12.76
CA LYS A 154 22.54 11.61 13.96
C LYS A 154 23.45 11.03 15.06
#